data_abd72d4dac1b8722ad18b57a40d283f3
#
_entry.id   abd72d4dac1b8722ad18b57a40d283f3
#
_cell.length_a   1.000
_cell.length_b   1.000
_cell.length_c   1.000
_cell.angle_alpha   90.00
_cell.angle_beta   90.00
_cell.angle_gamma   90.00
#
_symmetry.space_group_name_H-M   'P 1'
#
loop_
_entity.id
_entity.type
_entity.pdbx_description
1 polymer ?
#
loop_
_entity_poly.entity_id
_entity_poly.type
_entity_poly.pdbx_seq_one_letter_code
_entity_poly.pdbx_strand_id
1 'polypeptide(L)'
;MKLTMRLGVRSYDIIIKQGGLSRVGQLINLNRRVLVVSDTGVPEAYLKTVLAQCREGVPVVLPQGEGTKSLECFGQLLTVMLEHGFTRGDAVLALGGGVVGDLAGFAAASYMRGVTFINCPTTTLSQIDSSIGGKTAINLAGTKNTVGAFYQPSLVVADPDTLKSLPERHFINGLAEAVKAGLIADEGLFELFETEDAHEKIEEIVYRSLVMKKNVVERDEREAG
;
A
#
# COMPACT_ATOMS: atom_id res chain seq x y z
N MET A 1 -0.05 -3.96 -15.92
CA MET A 1 -1.53 -4.07 -15.96
C MET A 1 -2.18 -2.91 -15.19
N LYS A 2 -3.45 -2.62 -15.44
CA LYS A 2 -4.19 -1.54 -14.74
C LYS A 2 -5.57 -2.04 -14.34
N LEU A 3 -5.97 -1.76 -13.11
CA LEU A 3 -7.32 -1.92 -12.59
C LEU A 3 -7.84 -0.56 -12.13
N THR A 4 -9.15 -0.38 -12.06
CA THR A 4 -9.77 0.79 -11.46
C THR A 4 -10.75 0.32 -10.38
N MET A 5 -10.51 0.74 -9.13
CA MET A 5 -11.46 0.59 -8.03
C MET A 5 -12.61 1.58 -8.22
N ARG A 6 -13.83 1.09 -8.34
CA ARG A 6 -15.04 1.91 -8.65
C ARG A 6 -15.83 2.18 -7.38
N LEU A 7 -15.60 3.35 -6.79
CA LEU A 7 -16.26 3.80 -5.55
C LEU A 7 -16.87 5.20 -5.73
N GLY A 8 -17.46 5.46 -6.90
CA GLY A 8 -18.04 6.76 -7.25
C GLY A 8 -16.98 7.84 -7.30
N VAL A 9 -17.15 8.91 -6.54
CA VAL A 9 -16.20 10.04 -6.48
C VAL A 9 -14.86 9.68 -5.83
N ARG A 10 -14.77 8.54 -5.16
CA ARG A 10 -13.54 8.03 -4.52
C ARG A 10 -12.86 6.94 -5.34
N SER A 11 -13.25 6.78 -6.60
CA SER A 11 -12.62 5.81 -7.51
C SER A 11 -11.15 6.14 -7.72
N TYR A 12 -10.30 5.12 -7.84
CA TYR A 12 -8.86 5.26 -8.05
C TYR A 12 -8.27 4.14 -8.91
N ASP A 13 -7.10 4.41 -9.46
CA ASP A 13 -6.38 3.43 -10.27
C ASP A 13 -5.40 2.60 -9.44
N ILE A 14 -5.28 1.34 -9.82
CA ILE A 14 -4.31 0.37 -9.31
C ILE A 14 -3.44 -0.04 -10.48
N ILE A 15 -2.17 0.32 -10.43
CA ILE A 15 -1.19 0.02 -11.47
C ILE A 15 -0.33 -1.14 -11.01
N ILE A 16 -0.33 -2.22 -11.77
CA ILE A 16 0.54 -3.39 -11.54
C ILE A 16 1.52 -3.41 -12.70
N LYS A 17 2.79 -3.10 -12.42
CA LYS A 17 3.80 -2.97 -13.48
C LYS A 17 5.21 -3.03 -12.92
N GLN A 18 6.06 -3.86 -13.53
CA GLN A 18 7.52 -3.85 -13.30
C GLN A 18 8.11 -2.47 -13.64
N GLY A 19 8.97 -1.95 -12.75
CA GLY A 19 9.52 -0.60 -12.85
C GLY A 19 8.49 0.51 -12.58
N GLY A 20 7.30 0.18 -12.05
CA GLY A 20 6.23 1.12 -11.76
C GLY A 20 6.62 2.18 -10.74
N LEU A 21 7.46 1.81 -9.76
CA LEU A 21 7.93 2.72 -8.71
C LEU A 21 8.67 3.94 -9.27
N SER A 22 9.42 3.78 -10.35
CA SER A 22 10.15 4.87 -11.02
C SER A 22 9.26 5.83 -11.81
N ARG A 23 7.96 5.58 -11.89
CA ARG A 23 6.98 6.31 -12.69
C ARG A 23 5.80 6.87 -11.90
N VAL A 24 5.83 6.81 -10.58
CA VAL A 24 4.73 7.30 -9.73
C VAL A 24 4.37 8.75 -10.05
N GLY A 25 5.37 9.61 -10.24
CA GLY A 25 5.17 11.02 -10.61
C GLY A 25 4.56 11.28 -11.99
N GLN A 26 4.55 10.26 -12.88
CA GLN A 26 3.84 10.30 -14.16
C GLN A 26 2.37 9.89 -14.02
N LEU A 27 2.04 9.16 -12.96
CA LEU A 27 0.70 8.60 -12.71
C LEU A 27 -0.13 9.51 -11.82
N ILE A 28 0.52 10.23 -10.90
CA ILE A 28 -0.13 11.19 -10.00
C ILE A 28 0.78 12.40 -9.79
N ASN A 29 0.18 13.56 -9.54
CA ASN A 29 0.94 14.79 -9.32
C ASN A 29 1.76 14.71 -8.02
N LEU A 30 3.09 14.63 -8.13
CA LEU A 30 4.06 14.75 -7.05
C LEU A 30 4.78 16.12 -7.07
N ASN A 31 4.38 17.07 -7.94
CA ASN A 31 4.89 18.44 -7.94
C ASN A 31 4.31 19.24 -6.76
N ARG A 32 4.43 18.69 -5.57
CA ARG A 32 3.97 19.22 -4.29
C ARG A 32 4.82 18.65 -3.15
N ARG A 33 4.54 19.02 -1.92
CA ARG A 33 5.16 18.38 -0.75
C ARG A 33 4.58 16.99 -0.56
N VAL A 34 5.44 16.00 -0.32
CA VAL A 34 5.04 14.60 -0.14
C VAL A 34 5.75 14.01 1.07
N LEU A 35 5.00 13.60 2.09
CA LEU A 35 5.54 12.75 3.15
C LEU A 35 5.71 11.34 2.62
N VAL A 36 6.95 10.85 2.52
CA VAL A 36 7.25 9.49 2.08
C VAL A 36 7.56 8.65 3.31
N VAL A 37 6.59 7.82 3.70
CA VAL A 37 6.70 6.93 4.87
C VAL A 37 7.21 5.58 4.41
N SER A 38 8.29 5.10 5.03
CA SER A 38 8.87 3.78 4.77
C SER A 38 9.36 3.14 6.06
N ASP A 39 9.88 1.94 6.01
CA ASP A 39 10.52 1.27 7.13
C ASP A 39 11.92 0.76 6.80
N THR A 40 12.67 0.35 7.84
CA THR A 40 14.07 -0.13 7.72
C THR A 40 14.21 -1.45 6.96
N GLY A 41 13.12 -2.14 6.64
CA GLY A 41 13.11 -3.35 5.80
C GLY A 41 13.05 -3.06 4.30
N VAL A 42 12.75 -1.81 3.92
CA VAL A 42 12.67 -1.37 2.52
C VAL A 42 14.04 -0.87 2.07
N PRO A 43 14.60 -1.36 0.94
CA PRO A 43 15.85 -0.86 0.40
C PRO A 43 15.85 0.66 0.18
N GLU A 44 16.89 1.35 0.63
CA GLU A 44 17.04 2.81 0.49
C GLU A 44 16.94 3.28 -0.97
N ALA A 45 17.35 2.45 -1.92
CA ALA A 45 17.26 2.74 -3.35
C ALA A 45 15.81 3.01 -3.80
N TYR A 46 14.83 2.29 -3.24
CA TYR A 46 13.42 2.52 -3.55
C TYR A 46 12.93 3.86 -3.01
N LEU A 47 13.33 4.20 -1.79
CA LEU A 47 13.03 5.49 -1.19
C LEU A 47 13.61 6.64 -2.03
N LYS A 48 14.89 6.55 -2.43
CA LYS A 48 15.54 7.52 -3.31
C LYS A 48 14.82 7.67 -4.65
N THR A 49 14.37 6.54 -5.24
CA THR A 49 13.63 6.54 -6.50
C THR A 49 12.31 7.32 -6.40
N VAL A 50 11.59 7.20 -5.29
CA VAL A 50 10.35 7.94 -5.07
C VAL A 50 10.63 9.41 -4.76
N LEU A 51 11.58 9.70 -3.87
CA LEU A 51 11.93 11.07 -3.49
C LEU A 51 12.37 11.93 -4.69
N ALA A 52 13.11 11.34 -5.63
CA ALA A 52 13.57 12.01 -6.85
C ALA A 52 12.42 12.49 -7.77
N GLN A 53 11.20 11.98 -7.58
CA GLN A 53 10.02 12.35 -8.35
C GLN A 53 9.16 13.43 -7.64
N CYS A 54 9.47 13.75 -6.38
CA CYS A 54 8.74 14.71 -5.58
C CYS A 54 9.36 16.11 -5.75
N ARG A 55 8.55 17.18 -5.82
CA ARG A 55 9.07 18.55 -5.72
C ARG A 55 9.76 18.78 -4.38
N GLU A 56 9.15 18.32 -3.30
CA GLU A 56 9.66 18.38 -1.93
C GLU A 56 9.26 17.11 -1.21
N GLY A 57 10.15 16.11 -1.22
CA GLY A 57 9.96 14.84 -0.54
C GLY A 57 10.49 14.91 0.88
N VAL A 58 9.64 14.62 1.86
CA VAL A 58 10.00 14.52 3.29
C VAL A 58 10.00 13.04 3.68
N PRO A 59 11.16 12.39 3.82
CA PRO A 59 11.22 10.98 4.18
C PRO A 59 11.04 10.78 5.69
N VAL A 60 10.27 9.76 6.05
CA VAL A 60 10.23 9.20 7.41
C VAL A 60 10.43 7.70 7.32
N VAL A 61 11.54 7.22 7.85
CA VAL A 61 11.89 5.79 7.90
C VAL A 61 11.71 5.30 9.32
N LEU A 62 10.76 4.40 9.51
CA LEU A 62 10.38 3.83 10.80
C LEU A 62 11.04 2.46 11.01
N PRO A 63 11.12 1.95 12.23
CA PRO A 63 11.54 0.57 12.47
C PRO A 63 10.62 -0.42 11.77
N GLN A 64 11.16 -1.48 11.17
CA GLN A 64 10.37 -2.56 10.59
C GLN A 64 9.60 -3.33 11.68
N GLY A 65 8.36 -3.72 11.39
CA GLY A 65 7.57 -4.65 12.19
C GLY A 65 6.29 -4.06 12.76
N GLU A 66 5.46 -4.94 13.29
CA GLU A 66 4.09 -4.63 13.75
C GLU A 66 4.06 -3.60 14.91
N GLY A 67 5.12 -3.53 15.72
CA GLY A 67 5.24 -2.56 16.82
C GLY A 67 5.19 -1.10 16.34
N THR A 68 5.52 -0.85 15.08
CA THR A 68 5.48 0.49 14.46
C THR A 68 4.03 0.98 14.24
N LYS A 69 3.04 0.08 14.17
CA LYS A 69 1.61 0.48 14.11
C LYS A 69 1.12 0.97 15.48
N SER A 70 1.68 2.04 15.98
CA SER A 70 1.44 2.58 17.31
C SER A 70 0.94 4.03 17.27
N LEU A 71 0.31 4.46 18.37
CA LEU A 71 -0.10 5.86 18.54
C LEU A 71 1.10 6.81 18.55
N GLU A 72 2.26 6.34 19.05
CA GLU A 72 3.50 7.10 19.06
C GLU A 72 4.01 7.39 17.65
N CYS A 73 4.17 6.36 16.81
CA CYS A 73 4.60 6.53 15.42
C CYS A 73 3.57 7.32 14.60
N PHE A 74 2.27 7.11 14.85
CA PHE A 74 1.23 7.91 14.24
C PHE A 74 1.37 9.39 14.61
N GLY A 75 1.55 9.72 15.90
CA GLY A 75 1.80 11.08 16.36
C GLY A 75 3.06 11.69 15.75
N GLN A 76 4.14 10.91 15.62
CA GLN A 76 5.37 11.33 14.94
C GLN A 76 5.11 11.76 13.49
N LEU A 77 4.35 10.99 12.71
CA LEU A 77 4.03 11.35 11.34
C LEU A 77 3.27 12.68 11.25
N LEU A 78 2.27 12.88 12.12
CA LEU A 78 1.49 14.10 12.14
C LEU A 78 2.35 15.32 12.56
N THR A 79 3.27 15.14 13.52
CA THR A 79 4.20 16.17 13.96
C THR A 79 5.14 16.58 12.83
N VAL A 80 5.74 15.62 12.12
CA VAL A 80 6.59 15.89 10.94
C VAL A 80 5.82 16.68 9.88
N MET A 81 4.57 16.30 9.59
CA MET A 81 3.75 17.03 8.63
C MET A 81 3.48 18.47 9.08
N LEU A 82 3.22 18.69 10.37
CA LEU A 82 2.99 20.02 10.93
C LEU A 82 4.25 20.89 10.85
N GLU A 83 5.39 20.36 11.30
CA GLU A 83 6.68 21.07 11.32
C GLU A 83 7.16 21.48 9.90
N HIS A 84 6.87 20.64 8.90
CA HIS A 84 7.19 20.93 7.50
C HIS A 84 6.09 21.74 6.80
N GLY A 85 5.06 22.21 7.52
CA GLY A 85 4.01 23.07 6.98
C GLY A 85 3.16 22.42 5.89
N PHE A 86 2.85 21.13 6.01
CA PHE A 86 1.94 20.44 5.08
C PHE A 86 0.56 21.08 5.06
N THR A 87 -0.05 21.11 3.89
CA THR A 87 -1.38 21.65 3.64
C THR A 87 -2.30 20.55 3.07
N ARG A 88 -3.60 20.87 2.87
CA ARG A 88 -4.54 19.95 2.20
C ARG A 88 -4.17 19.62 0.75
N GLY A 89 -3.35 20.45 0.11
CA GLY A 89 -2.87 20.23 -1.25
C GLY A 89 -1.70 19.25 -1.36
N ASP A 90 -1.10 18.87 -0.23
CA ASP A 90 0.06 17.99 -0.18
C ASP A 90 -0.37 16.51 -0.09
N ALA A 91 0.58 15.58 0.01
CA ALA A 91 0.31 14.16 -0.04
C ALA A 91 1.11 13.36 0.99
N VAL A 92 0.59 12.18 1.34
CA VAL A 92 1.30 11.11 2.02
C VAL A 92 1.46 9.95 1.04
N LEU A 93 2.67 9.40 0.94
CA LEU A 93 2.98 8.21 0.17
C LEU A 93 3.54 7.14 1.10
N ALA A 94 2.88 5.99 1.15
CA ALA A 94 3.38 4.80 1.80
C ALA A 94 4.26 4.00 0.84
N LEU A 95 5.49 3.69 1.26
CA LEU A 95 6.42 2.83 0.54
C LEU A 95 6.85 1.69 1.46
N GLY A 96 6.15 0.55 1.42
CA GLY A 96 6.43 -0.54 2.35
C GLY A 96 5.39 -1.65 2.35
N GLY A 97 5.43 -2.47 3.38
CA GLY A 97 4.42 -3.50 3.63
C GLY A 97 3.11 -2.96 4.20
N GLY A 98 2.20 -3.87 4.60
CA GLY A 98 0.91 -3.50 5.16
C GLY A 98 0.98 -2.61 6.40
N VAL A 99 2.00 -2.78 7.25
CA VAL A 99 2.23 -1.93 8.45
C VAL A 99 2.41 -0.47 8.05
N VAL A 100 3.27 -0.22 7.06
CA VAL A 100 3.53 1.14 6.54
C VAL A 100 2.29 1.70 5.86
N GLY A 101 1.61 0.89 5.04
CA GLY A 101 0.38 1.28 4.35
C GLY A 101 -0.73 1.71 5.31
N ASP A 102 -0.99 0.91 6.34
CA ASP A 102 -2.01 1.18 7.34
C ASP A 102 -1.72 2.44 8.14
N LEU A 103 -0.49 2.57 8.65
CA LEU A 103 -0.08 3.71 9.47
C LEU A 103 -0.08 5.02 8.68
N ALA A 104 0.54 5.02 7.48
CA ALA A 104 0.60 6.19 6.61
C ALA A 104 -0.79 6.59 6.09
N GLY A 105 -1.62 5.61 5.74
CA GLY A 105 -3.00 5.83 5.31
C GLY A 105 -3.84 6.45 6.43
N PHE A 106 -3.68 6.00 7.68
CA PHE A 106 -4.38 6.59 8.81
C PHE A 106 -3.87 8.00 9.13
N ALA A 107 -2.58 8.26 9.00
CA ALA A 107 -2.03 9.61 9.11
C ALA A 107 -2.62 10.54 8.02
N ALA A 108 -2.69 10.06 6.77
CA ALA A 108 -3.30 10.80 5.68
C ALA A 108 -4.80 11.09 5.91
N ALA A 109 -5.54 10.12 6.45
CA ALA A 109 -6.96 10.27 6.78
C ALA A 109 -7.21 11.32 7.86
N SER A 110 -6.28 11.42 8.82
CA SER A 110 -6.44 12.23 10.02
C SER A 110 -5.93 13.66 9.86
N TYR A 111 -4.78 13.83 9.16
CA TYR A 111 -4.17 15.13 8.98
C TYR A 111 -5.07 16.07 8.18
N MET A 112 -5.37 17.25 8.75
CA MET A 112 -6.30 18.24 8.15
C MET A 112 -7.65 17.67 7.70
N ARG A 113 -8.11 16.56 8.27
CA ARG A 113 -9.34 15.80 7.93
C ARG A 113 -9.28 15.13 6.56
N GLY A 114 -8.07 14.81 6.10
CA GLY A 114 -7.81 14.09 4.86
C GLY A 114 -6.91 14.84 3.89
N VAL A 115 -5.82 14.18 3.50
CA VAL A 115 -4.90 14.62 2.45
C VAL A 115 -4.72 13.49 1.44
N THR A 116 -4.24 13.79 0.23
CA THR A 116 -3.99 12.76 -0.79
C THR A 116 -3.14 11.62 -0.23
N PHE A 117 -3.61 10.38 -0.40
CA PHE A 117 -2.88 9.17 -0.01
C PHE A 117 -2.48 8.35 -1.24
N ILE A 118 -1.22 7.92 -1.31
CA ILE A 118 -0.66 7.09 -2.38
C ILE A 118 -0.06 5.85 -1.72
N ASN A 119 -0.35 4.66 -2.24
CA ASN A 119 0.17 3.42 -1.68
C ASN A 119 1.07 2.70 -2.69
N CYS A 120 2.34 2.52 -2.32
CA CYS A 120 3.35 1.77 -3.08
C CYS A 120 3.77 0.53 -2.27
N PRO A 121 3.01 -0.57 -2.35
CA PRO A 121 3.26 -1.79 -1.58
C PRO A 121 4.53 -2.49 -2.05
N THR A 122 5.37 -2.95 -1.11
CA THR A 122 6.67 -3.60 -1.39
C THR A 122 6.78 -5.03 -0.85
N THR A 123 5.72 -5.58 -0.27
CA THR A 123 5.67 -6.98 0.15
C THR A 123 4.61 -7.74 -0.62
N THR A 124 4.75 -9.05 -0.77
CA THR A 124 3.78 -9.90 -1.47
C THR A 124 2.39 -9.73 -0.89
N LEU A 125 2.25 -9.82 0.44
CA LEU A 125 0.97 -9.64 1.12
C LEU A 125 0.35 -8.27 0.82
N SER A 126 1.14 -7.20 0.83
CA SER A 126 0.61 -5.87 0.57
C SER A 126 0.24 -5.65 -0.90
N GLN A 127 0.97 -6.24 -1.84
CA GLN A 127 0.63 -6.15 -3.27
C GLN A 127 -0.62 -6.96 -3.62
N ILE A 128 -0.82 -8.11 -2.96
CA ILE A 128 -1.95 -9.02 -3.24
C ILE A 128 -3.22 -8.56 -2.52
N ASP A 129 -3.10 -8.02 -1.32
CA ASP A 129 -4.24 -7.80 -0.43
C ASP A 129 -4.28 -6.41 0.21
N SER A 130 -3.40 -6.07 1.15
CA SER A 130 -3.64 -4.95 2.08
C SER A 130 -3.52 -3.55 1.48
N SER A 131 -3.01 -3.39 0.25
CA SER A 131 -2.87 -2.08 -0.39
C SER A 131 -4.17 -1.46 -0.90
N ILE A 132 -5.24 -2.24 -1.01
CA ILE A 132 -6.56 -1.80 -1.49
C ILE A 132 -7.65 -2.08 -0.45
N GLY A 133 -8.80 -1.40 -0.59
CA GLY A 133 -9.92 -1.54 0.34
C GLY A 133 -10.00 -0.46 1.40
N GLY A 134 -8.97 0.39 1.51
CA GLY A 134 -9.02 1.59 2.36
C GLY A 134 -8.99 1.34 3.86
N LYS A 135 -8.75 0.12 4.33
CA LYS A 135 -8.57 -0.17 5.75
C LYS A 135 -7.24 0.40 6.21
N THR A 136 -7.27 1.41 7.07
CA THR A 136 -6.07 2.02 7.64
C THR A 136 -6.22 2.07 9.15
N ALA A 137 -5.20 1.65 9.90
CA ALA A 137 -5.31 1.53 11.34
C ALA A 137 -3.97 1.48 12.06
N ILE A 138 -4.04 1.70 13.35
CA ILE A 138 -2.98 1.45 14.33
C ILE A 138 -3.46 0.47 15.41
N ASN A 139 -2.51 -0.07 16.15
CA ASN A 139 -2.75 -0.91 17.29
C ASN A 139 -2.87 -0.04 18.56
N LEU A 140 -3.74 -0.41 19.48
CA LEU A 140 -3.91 0.28 20.75
C LEU A 140 -4.11 -0.72 21.88
N ALA A 141 -3.41 -0.51 23.01
CA ALA A 141 -3.54 -1.32 24.23
C ALA A 141 -3.45 -2.84 23.98
N GLY A 142 -2.52 -3.28 23.11
CA GLY A 142 -2.32 -4.69 22.77
C GLY A 142 -3.34 -5.28 21.78
N THR A 143 -4.32 -4.50 21.33
CA THR A 143 -5.32 -4.93 20.34
C THR A 143 -4.95 -4.39 18.96
N LYS A 144 -4.92 -5.30 17.96
CA LYS A 144 -4.56 -4.94 16.59
C LYS A 144 -5.70 -4.22 15.87
N ASN A 145 -5.35 -3.23 15.03
CA ASN A 145 -6.23 -2.58 14.06
C ASN A 145 -7.51 -1.96 14.66
N THR A 146 -7.46 -1.52 15.92
CA THR A 146 -8.67 -1.06 16.65
C THR A 146 -8.97 0.41 16.39
N VAL A 147 -7.95 1.22 16.13
CA VAL A 147 -8.09 2.65 15.87
C VAL A 147 -7.68 2.95 14.44
N GLY A 148 -8.61 3.45 13.64
CA GLY A 148 -8.33 3.68 12.23
C GLY A 148 -9.48 4.33 11.49
N ALA A 149 -9.38 4.31 10.17
CA ALA A 149 -10.38 4.87 9.27
C ALA A 149 -10.48 4.04 7.98
N PHE A 150 -11.65 4.04 7.36
CA PHE A 150 -11.78 3.65 5.95
C PHE A 150 -11.36 4.85 5.09
N TYR A 151 -10.15 4.81 4.55
CA TYR A 151 -9.56 5.88 3.74
C TYR A 151 -8.93 5.34 2.48
N GLN A 152 -9.62 5.54 1.35
CA GLN A 152 -9.17 5.00 0.06
C GLN A 152 -7.95 5.78 -0.46
N PRO A 153 -6.93 5.09 -1.01
CA PRO A 153 -5.83 5.75 -1.69
C PRO A 153 -6.31 6.45 -2.97
N SER A 154 -5.60 7.48 -3.39
CA SER A 154 -5.81 8.13 -4.70
C SER A 154 -5.11 7.38 -5.85
N LEU A 155 -4.14 6.54 -5.52
CA LEU A 155 -3.40 5.69 -6.45
C LEU A 155 -2.73 4.55 -5.67
N VAL A 156 -2.73 3.36 -6.26
CA VAL A 156 -1.88 2.23 -5.82
C VAL A 156 -0.92 1.87 -6.94
N VAL A 157 0.37 1.72 -6.62
CA VAL A 157 1.39 1.26 -7.57
C VAL A 157 2.07 0.02 -7.01
N ALA A 158 1.61 -1.15 -7.42
CA ALA A 158 2.22 -2.44 -7.14
C ALA A 158 3.32 -2.72 -8.19
N ASP A 159 4.56 -2.62 -7.76
CA ASP A 159 5.72 -2.90 -8.60
C ASP A 159 6.31 -4.26 -8.22
N PRO A 160 6.13 -5.32 -9.04
CA PRO A 160 6.66 -6.64 -8.74
C PRO A 160 8.19 -6.69 -8.59
N ASP A 161 8.92 -5.73 -9.19
CA ASP A 161 10.37 -5.66 -9.02
C ASP A 161 10.80 -5.40 -7.57
N THR A 162 9.94 -4.77 -6.76
CA THR A 162 10.23 -4.56 -5.33
C THR A 162 10.26 -5.86 -4.54
N LEU A 163 9.59 -6.91 -5.01
CA LEU A 163 9.57 -8.22 -4.38
C LEU A 163 10.90 -8.98 -4.52
N LYS A 164 11.76 -8.60 -5.48
CA LYS A 164 13.09 -9.21 -5.66
C LYS A 164 14.02 -8.99 -4.48
N SER A 165 13.79 -7.95 -3.68
CA SER A 165 14.55 -7.65 -2.45
C SER A 165 13.89 -8.21 -1.19
N LEU A 166 12.68 -8.77 -1.31
CA LEU A 166 11.95 -9.31 -0.18
C LEU A 166 12.53 -10.67 0.24
N PRO A 167 12.81 -10.91 1.55
CA PRO A 167 13.21 -12.22 2.00
C PRO A 167 12.19 -13.30 1.63
N GLU A 168 12.67 -14.46 1.18
CA GLU A 168 11.85 -15.57 0.66
C GLU A 168 10.71 -15.96 1.59
N ARG A 169 10.96 -16.00 2.90
CA ARG A 169 9.93 -16.27 3.90
C ARG A 169 8.74 -15.30 3.80
N HIS A 170 8.99 -14.02 3.57
CA HIS A 170 7.93 -13.01 3.44
C HIS A 170 7.25 -13.09 2.08
N PHE A 171 7.99 -13.45 1.03
CA PHE A 171 7.43 -13.71 -0.27
C PHE A 171 6.39 -14.84 -0.21
N ILE A 172 6.80 -16.01 0.30
CA ILE A 172 5.93 -17.18 0.44
C ILE A 172 4.74 -16.92 1.37
N ASN A 173 4.96 -16.29 2.53
CA ASN A 173 3.88 -15.98 3.46
C ASN A 173 2.78 -15.12 2.82
N GLY A 174 3.16 -14.17 1.96
CA GLY A 174 2.18 -13.34 1.25
C GLY A 174 1.34 -14.13 0.24
N LEU A 175 1.91 -15.17 -0.39
CA LEU A 175 1.20 -15.99 -1.37
C LEU A 175 0.02 -16.77 -0.77
N ALA A 176 0.00 -17.00 0.54
CA ALA A 176 -1.12 -17.68 1.20
C ALA A 176 -2.47 -16.99 0.94
N GLU A 177 -2.50 -15.65 0.88
CA GLU A 177 -3.71 -14.90 0.55
C GLU A 177 -4.11 -15.06 -0.93
N ALA A 178 -3.13 -15.21 -1.83
CA ALA A 178 -3.44 -15.48 -3.24
C ALA A 178 -3.97 -16.91 -3.43
N VAL A 179 -3.40 -17.90 -2.74
CA VAL A 179 -3.93 -19.28 -2.71
C VAL A 179 -5.37 -19.28 -2.19
N LYS A 180 -5.64 -18.58 -1.09
CA LYS A 180 -7.00 -18.39 -0.57
C LYS A 180 -7.94 -17.79 -1.61
N ALA A 181 -7.51 -16.74 -2.31
CA ALA A 181 -8.28 -16.10 -3.36
C ALA A 181 -8.60 -17.08 -4.52
N GLY A 182 -7.61 -17.88 -4.93
CA GLY A 182 -7.77 -18.93 -5.92
C GLY A 182 -8.83 -19.97 -5.51
N LEU A 183 -8.72 -20.49 -4.29
CA LEU A 183 -9.66 -21.48 -3.74
C LEU A 183 -11.11 -20.97 -3.63
N ILE A 184 -11.29 -19.67 -3.36
CA ILE A 184 -12.61 -19.09 -3.14
C ILE A 184 -13.30 -18.70 -4.46
N ALA A 185 -12.54 -18.14 -5.43
CA ALA A 185 -13.15 -17.40 -6.52
C ALA A 185 -12.45 -17.47 -7.88
N ASP A 186 -11.26 -18.07 -7.99
CA ASP A 186 -10.48 -18.06 -9.23
C ASP A 186 -9.65 -19.35 -9.40
N GLU A 187 -10.29 -20.41 -9.94
CA GLU A 187 -9.65 -21.70 -10.19
C GLU A 187 -8.33 -21.56 -10.98
N GLY A 188 -8.30 -20.72 -12.01
CA GLY A 188 -7.09 -20.49 -12.81
C GLY A 188 -5.97 -19.79 -12.03
N LEU A 189 -6.27 -18.99 -10.97
CA LEU A 189 -5.26 -18.50 -10.05
C LEU A 189 -4.70 -19.64 -9.19
N PHE A 190 -5.55 -20.57 -8.77
CA PHE A 190 -5.11 -21.74 -8.00
C PHE A 190 -4.22 -22.66 -8.85
N GLU A 191 -4.59 -22.92 -10.10
CA GLU A 191 -3.81 -23.74 -11.04
C GLU A 191 -2.40 -23.18 -11.26
N LEU A 192 -2.19 -21.85 -11.23
CA LEU A 192 -0.85 -21.27 -11.33
C LEU A 192 0.11 -21.76 -10.25
N PHE A 193 -0.39 -22.02 -9.04
CA PHE A 193 0.43 -22.54 -7.93
C PHE A 193 0.77 -24.03 -8.07
N GLU A 194 0.01 -24.78 -8.88
CA GLU A 194 0.25 -26.20 -9.11
C GLU A 194 1.20 -26.44 -10.31
N THR A 195 1.19 -25.54 -11.28
CA THR A 195 1.80 -25.80 -12.60
C THR A 195 2.97 -24.86 -12.92
N GLU A 196 3.11 -23.73 -12.23
CA GLU A 196 4.05 -22.67 -12.59
C GLU A 196 4.90 -22.21 -11.39
N ASP A 197 6.02 -21.55 -11.68
CA ASP A 197 6.82 -20.88 -10.64
C ASP A 197 6.19 -19.54 -10.25
N ALA A 198 5.89 -19.37 -8.96
CA ALA A 198 5.25 -18.17 -8.44
C ALA A 198 6.09 -16.90 -8.62
N HIS A 199 7.43 -16.99 -8.64
CA HIS A 199 8.30 -15.85 -8.92
C HIS A 199 8.17 -15.39 -10.37
N GLU A 200 8.06 -16.32 -11.32
CA GLU A 200 7.89 -15.99 -12.73
C GLU A 200 6.51 -15.44 -13.03
N LYS A 201 5.48 -15.90 -12.31
CA LYS A 201 4.08 -15.52 -12.50
C LYS A 201 3.59 -14.45 -11.54
N ILE A 202 4.46 -13.83 -10.75
CA ILE A 202 4.05 -12.93 -9.66
C ILE A 202 3.20 -11.76 -10.13
N GLU A 203 3.45 -11.17 -11.30
CA GLU A 203 2.63 -10.06 -11.82
C GLU A 203 1.20 -10.51 -12.11
N GLU A 204 1.01 -11.72 -12.65
CA GLU A 204 -0.30 -12.30 -12.90
C GLU A 204 -1.00 -12.67 -11.59
N ILE A 205 -0.28 -13.28 -10.64
CA ILE A 205 -0.81 -13.61 -9.31
C ILE A 205 -1.31 -12.36 -8.61
N VAL A 206 -0.52 -11.29 -8.57
CA VAL A 206 -0.92 -9.99 -7.99
C VAL A 206 -2.17 -9.45 -8.69
N TYR A 207 -2.19 -9.45 -10.02
CA TYR A 207 -3.33 -8.94 -10.79
C TYR A 207 -4.63 -9.70 -10.46
N ARG A 208 -4.62 -11.04 -10.54
CA ARG A 208 -5.81 -11.87 -10.32
C ARG A 208 -6.31 -11.75 -8.87
N SER A 209 -5.41 -11.73 -7.90
CA SER A 209 -5.76 -11.52 -6.49
C SER A 209 -6.43 -10.16 -6.27
N LEU A 210 -5.88 -9.10 -6.86
CA LEU A 210 -6.45 -7.76 -6.75
C LEU A 210 -7.79 -7.63 -7.50
N VAL A 211 -8.01 -8.35 -8.60
CA VAL A 211 -9.32 -8.41 -9.28
C VAL A 211 -10.37 -8.99 -8.34
N MET A 212 -10.06 -10.10 -7.68
CA MET A 212 -10.98 -10.74 -6.73
C MET A 212 -11.31 -9.79 -5.57
N LYS A 213 -10.28 -9.26 -4.89
CA LYS A 213 -10.48 -8.36 -3.76
C LYS A 213 -11.22 -7.08 -4.15
N LYS A 214 -10.87 -6.49 -5.29
CA LYS A 214 -11.57 -5.33 -5.84
C LYS A 214 -13.07 -5.58 -5.98
N ASN A 215 -13.46 -6.74 -6.53
CA ASN A 215 -14.87 -7.08 -6.72
C ASN A 215 -15.62 -7.21 -5.38
N VAL A 216 -14.96 -7.69 -4.33
CA VAL A 216 -15.53 -7.74 -2.97
C VAL A 216 -15.68 -6.32 -2.42
N VAL A 217 -14.65 -5.50 -2.46
CA VAL A 217 -14.66 -4.12 -1.94
C VAL A 217 -15.68 -3.24 -2.66
N GLU A 218 -15.84 -3.38 -3.97
CA GLU A 218 -16.85 -2.61 -4.74
C GLU A 218 -18.29 -2.96 -4.35
N ARG A 219 -18.54 -4.16 -3.81
CA ARG A 219 -19.87 -4.59 -3.34
C ARG A 219 -20.12 -4.16 -1.89
N ASP A 220 -19.11 -4.25 -1.06
CA ASP A 220 -19.21 -3.95 0.38
C ASP A 220 -17.91 -3.30 0.89
N GLU A 221 -17.77 -1.99 0.63
CA GLU A 221 -16.59 -1.20 0.98
C GLU A 221 -16.32 -1.17 2.49
N ARG A 222 -17.37 -1.27 3.31
CA ARG A 222 -17.28 -1.10 4.77
C ARG A 222 -17.51 -2.37 5.56
N GLU A 223 -17.62 -3.51 4.87
CA GLU A 223 -17.91 -4.81 5.51
C GLU A 223 -19.17 -4.75 6.39
N ALA A 224 -20.23 -4.16 5.85
CA ALA A 224 -21.51 -4.00 6.55
C ALA A 224 -22.41 -5.26 6.48
N GLY A 225 -22.04 -6.29 5.67
CA GLY A 225 -22.70 -7.58 5.53
C GLY A 225 -23.58 -7.69 4.30
#